data_1e17b805bbd1ff1e45b462dc6944efc4
#
_entry.id   1e17b805bbd1ff1e45b462dc6944efc4
#
_cell.length_a   1.000
_cell.length_b   1.000
_cell.length_c   1.000
_cell.angle_alpha   90.00
_cell.angle_beta   90.00
_cell.angle_gamma   90.00
#
_symmetry.space_group_name_H-M   'P 1'
#
loop_
_entity.id
_entity.type
_entity.pdbx_description
1 polymer ?
#
loop_
_entity_poly.entity_id
_entity_poly.type
_entity_poly.pdbx_seq_one_letter_code
_entity_poly.pdbx_strand_id
1 'polypeptide(L)'
;MNTLLAEDFIRPDACELPKSKKKYQQAESLFEDEGVHYTNIEYPNTADVKMKNGKPIESWMKDWTQEERFDKFFEFCEAFDKRQDKLLAEDYQIFSHRLHWHEHPFCDLMKDVTDPMKRLWYTLVFSFTNEHWGTLTMLINDGEEVLKKHFKDNRHARNDLFQIYYPKGTDVKEWLLWGPKRAAEKMHHVLENLDRPYTMMEFAKIMEKYFKEDQNFRSPLYPCKNAARYLAMAYPHLIDPETPLYGGTGHFDGMQQVFSGANVNGKVKYTIGKNGEFIAENKYAELWLEQMETLVNHPKNPMTSQKWLNIEDKTCFFYKHIAISHGVKSPTKRIPYTWIFPESFSLKKD
;
A
#
# COMPACT_ATOMS: atom_id res chain seq x y z
N MET A 1 27.82 -0.63 15.88
CA MET A 1 26.54 -1.20 15.41
C MET A 1 25.77 -1.66 16.63
N ASN A 2 24.79 -0.89 17.06
CA ASN A 2 23.89 -1.38 18.10
C ASN A 2 22.98 -2.41 17.45
N THR A 3 23.17 -3.65 17.83
CA THR A 3 22.28 -4.75 17.45
C THR A 3 20.91 -4.42 18.05
N LEU A 4 19.98 -4.04 17.21
CA LEU A 4 18.61 -3.86 17.61
C LEU A 4 18.08 -5.20 18.11
N LEU A 5 17.74 -5.28 19.36
CA LEU A 5 17.17 -6.49 19.93
C LEU A 5 15.78 -6.70 19.34
N ALA A 6 15.45 -7.93 18.99
CA ALA A 6 14.16 -8.32 18.44
C ALA A 6 12.95 -7.80 19.27
N GLU A 7 13.18 -7.59 20.55
CA GLU A 7 12.23 -7.05 21.52
C GLU A 7 11.88 -5.58 21.28
N ASP A 8 12.78 -4.81 20.64
CA ASP A 8 12.56 -3.40 20.33
C ASP A 8 11.63 -3.19 19.12
N PHE A 9 11.47 -4.22 18.28
CA PHE A 9 10.65 -4.16 17.07
C PHE A 9 9.19 -4.54 17.29
N ILE A 10 8.92 -5.32 18.31
CA ILE A 10 7.56 -5.77 18.62
C ILE A 10 7.29 -5.44 20.07
N ARG A 11 7.23 -4.16 20.34
CA ARG A 11 6.49 -3.75 21.52
C ARG A 11 5.01 -3.95 21.22
N PRO A 12 4.27 -4.61 22.10
CA PRO A 12 2.81 -4.70 21.98
C PRO A 12 2.16 -3.35 21.72
N ASP A 13 2.74 -2.28 22.23
CA ASP A 13 2.32 -0.90 22.05
C ASP A 13 2.74 -0.25 20.71
N ALA A 14 3.73 -0.77 20.01
CA ALA A 14 4.08 -0.32 18.66
C ALA A 14 3.28 -1.04 17.57
N CYS A 15 2.89 -2.29 17.83
CA CYS A 15 2.07 -3.12 16.94
C CYS A 15 0.59 -3.08 17.30
N GLU A 16 0.28 -2.79 18.54
CA GLU A 16 -1.07 -2.39 18.88
C GLU A 16 -1.29 -1.03 18.22
N LEU A 17 -2.25 -0.99 17.29
CA LEU A 17 -3.02 0.22 17.05
C LEU A 17 -3.05 0.96 18.36
N PRO A 18 -2.69 2.24 18.42
CA PRO A 18 -2.68 2.94 19.67
C PRO A 18 -4.06 2.74 20.30
N LYS A 19 -4.16 1.72 21.12
CA LYS A 19 -5.31 1.52 22.02
C LYS A 19 -5.43 2.77 22.90
N SER A 20 -4.35 3.53 23.01
CA SER A 20 -4.38 4.82 23.64
C SER A 20 -4.73 5.87 22.59
N LYS A 21 -5.94 6.40 22.70
CA LYS A 21 -6.30 7.70 22.13
C LYS A 21 -5.15 8.74 22.25
N LYS A 22 -4.27 8.58 23.19
CA LYS A 22 -3.15 9.46 23.53
C LYS A 22 -2.07 9.50 22.46
N LYS A 23 -1.66 8.38 21.86
CA LYS A 23 -0.64 8.36 20.77
C LYS A 23 -1.21 8.91 19.47
N TYR A 24 -2.49 8.65 19.22
CA TYR A 24 -3.21 9.24 18.10
C TYR A 24 -3.34 10.77 18.27
N GLN A 25 -3.79 11.23 19.44
CA GLN A 25 -3.89 12.64 19.77
C GLN A 25 -2.55 13.37 19.67
N GLN A 26 -1.46 12.70 20.02
CA GLN A 26 -0.11 13.23 19.91
C GLN A 26 0.31 13.41 18.44
N ALA A 27 0.01 12.44 17.56
CA ALA A 27 0.28 12.58 16.13
C ALA A 27 -0.62 13.63 15.46
N GLU A 28 -1.87 13.75 15.90
CA GLU A 28 -2.79 14.77 15.40
C GLU A 28 -2.39 16.18 15.87
N SER A 29 -1.84 16.33 17.08
CA SER A 29 -1.37 17.61 17.60
C SER A 29 -0.24 18.24 16.78
N LEU A 30 0.52 17.45 16.02
CA LEU A 30 1.51 17.96 15.08
C LEU A 30 0.92 18.87 13.99
N PHE A 31 -0.39 18.82 13.80
CA PHE A 31 -1.08 19.51 12.70
C PHE A 31 -2.07 20.58 13.18
N GLU A 32 -2.27 20.72 14.50
CA GLU A 32 -3.26 21.65 15.07
C GLU A 32 -2.96 23.12 14.73
N ASP A 33 -1.67 23.47 14.66
CA ASP A 33 -1.25 24.87 14.47
C ASP A 33 -1.09 25.29 13.00
N GLU A 34 -1.11 24.35 12.05
CA GLU A 34 -0.72 24.64 10.66
C GLU A 34 -1.85 24.54 9.64
N GLY A 35 -3.04 24.12 10.02
CA GLY A 35 -4.17 23.91 9.09
C GLY A 35 -3.92 22.83 8.03
N VAL A 36 -2.86 22.04 8.16
CA VAL A 36 -2.42 21.00 7.19
C VAL A 36 -2.96 19.64 7.56
N HIS A 37 -4.09 19.58 8.20
CA HIS A 37 -4.72 18.31 8.54
C HIS A 37 -5.58 17.85 7.37
N TYR A 38 -5.24 16.74 6.71
CA TYR A 38 -6.02 16.29 5.54
C TYR A 38 -7.47 15.95 5.89
N THR A 39 -7.79 15.73 7.18
CA THR A 39 -9.16 15.55 7.67
C THR A 39 -9.95 16.85 7.73
N ASN A 40 -9.30 18.00 7.57
CA ASN A 40 -9.95 19.32 7.55
C ASN A 40 -10.37 19.77 6.15
N ILE A 41 -10.18 18.92 5.13
CA ILE A 41 -10.68 19.23 3.79
C ILE A 41 -12.20 19.21 3.83
N GLU A 42 -12.80 20.33 3.53
CA GLU A 42 -14.24 20.45 3.48
C GLU A 42 -14.80 19.94 2.15
N TYR A 43 -15.95 19.31 2.22
CA TYR A 43 -16.73 18.87 1.06
C TYR A 43 -18.08 19.58 1.08
N PRO A 44 -18.13 20.86 0.72
CA PRO A 44 -19.38 21.62 0.72
C PRO A 44 -20.36 21.06 -0.30
N ASN A 45 -21.65 21.19 -0.02
CA ASN A 45 -22.72 20.82 -0.95
C ASN A 45 -22.72 19.35 -1.42
N THR A 46 -22.25 18.44 -0.57
CA THR A 46 -22.35 17.01 -0.88
C THR A 46 -23.80 16.53 -0.77
N ALA A 47 -24.19 15.66 -1.69
CA ALA A 47 -25.54 15.13 -1.73
C ALA A 47 -25.77 14.01 -0.71
N ASP A 48 -26.97 13.91 -0.19
CA ASP A 48 -27.41 12.71 0.52
C ASP A 48 -27.51 11.54 -0.46
N VAL A 49 -26.84 10.43 -0.16
CA VAL A 49 -26.83 9.25 -1.01
C VAL A 49 -27.33 8.01 -0.27
N LYS A 50 -28.03 7.14 -1.00
CA LYS A 50 -28.47 5.86 -0.45
C LYS A 50 -27.29 4.95 -0.17
N MET A 51 -27.35 4.25 0.96
CA MET A 51 -26.33 3.29 1.38
C MET A 51 -26.78 1.86 1.13
N LYS A 52 -25.86 1.01 0.66
CA LYS A 52 -26.06 -0.44 0.55
C LYS A 52 -24.86 -1.16 1.15
N ASN A 53 -25.11 -2.00 2.14
CA ASN A 53 -24.05 -2.73 2.85
C ASN A 53 -22.93 -1.82 3.40
N GLY A 54 -23.30 -0.65 3.94
CA GLY A 54 -22.37 0.33 4.49
C GLY A 54 -21.52 1.09 3.46
N LYS A 55 -21.92 1.06 2.19
CA LYS A 55 -21.28 1.80 1.10
C LYS A 55 -22.29 2.66 0.35
N PRO A 56 -21.88 3.84 -0.15
CA PRO A 56 -22.74 4.64 -1.02
C PRO A 56 -22.94 3.93 -2.36
N ILE A 57 -24.14 4.00 -2.90
CA ILE A 57 -24.43 3.42 -4.22
C ILE A 57 -24.13 4.40 -5.36
N GLU A 58 -23.91 5.65 -5.04
CA GLU A 58 -23.54 6.74 -5.96
C GLU A 58 -22.55 7.69 -5.26
N SER A 59 -21.93 8.61 -5.98
CA SER A 59 -21.01 9.59 -5.42
C SER A 59 -21.75 10.59 -4.51
N TRP A 60 -21.15 10.95 -3.38
CA TRP A 60 -21.58 12.09 -2.56
C TRP A 60 -21.44 13.43 -3.30
N MET A 61 -20.53 13.47 -4.29
CA MET A 61 -20.30 14.65 -5.14
C MET A 61 -21.00 14.55 -6.52
N LYS A 62 -22.11 13.82 -6.61
CA LYS A 62 -22.81 13.59 -7.88
C LYS A 62 -23.31 14.86 -8.55
N ASP A 63 -23.65 15.87 -7.73
CA ASP A 63 -24.19 17.16 -8.20
C ASP A 63 -23.07 18.17 -8.57
N TRP A 64 -21.81 17.81 -8.35
CA TRP A 64 -20.65 18.60 -8.75
C TRP A 64 -20.28 18.33 -10.21
N THR A 65 -19.70 19.33 -10.86
CA THR A 65 -19.09 19.13 -12.18
C THR A 65 -17.89 18.19 -12.10
N GLN A 66 -17.48 17.62 -13.21
CA GLN A 66 -16.31 16.75 -13.25
C GLN A 66 -15.03 17.48 -12.81
N GLU A 67 -14.89 18.75 -13.23
CA GLU A 67 -13.74 19.57 -12.89
C GLU A 67 -13.66 19.86 -11.38
N GLU A 68 -14.78 20.20 -10.73
CA GLU A 68 -14.84 20.40 -9.28
C GLU A 68 -14.43 19.12 -8.50
N ARG A 69 -14.81 17.96 -9.00
CA ARG A 69 -14.41 16.68 -8.40
C ARG A 69 -12.91 16.42 -8.57
N PHE A 70 -12.34 16.73 -9.74
CA PHE A 70 -10.90 16.64 -9.98
C PHE A 70 -10.13 17.61 -9.09
N ASP A 71 -10.56 18.85 -8.99
CA ASP A 71 -9.95 19.84 -8.12
C ASP A 71 -9.91 19.36 -6.68
N LYS A 72 -11.01 18.86 -6.17
CA LYS A 72 -11.10 18.36 -4.80
C LYS A 72 -10.25 17.10 -4.58
N PHE A 73 -10.17 16.23 -5.56
CA PHE A 73 -9.31 15.05 -5.49
C PHE A 73 -7.82 15.43 -5.45
N PHE A 74 -7.38 16.35 -6.30
CA PHE A 74 -5.97 16.78 -6.31
C PHE A 74 -5.61 17.64 -5.09
N GLU A 75 -6.52 18.47 -4.59
CA GLU A 75 -6.37 19.14 -3.29
C GLU A 75 -6.13 18.12 -2.17
N PHE A 76 -6.93 17.06 -2.15
CA PHE A 76 -6.72 15.96 -1.20
C PHE A 76 -5.35 15.30 -1.38
N CYS A 77 -4.90 15.03 -2.60
CA CYS A 77 -3.61 14.40 -2.86
C CYS A 77 -2.47 15.24 -2.28
N GLU A 78 -2.47 16.55 -2.51
CA GLU A 78 -1.44 17.46 -1.98
C GLU A 78 -1.45 17.53 -0.45
N ALA A 79 -2.62 17.69 0.14
CA ALA A 79 -2.75 17.76 1.61
C ALA A 79 -2.31 16.45 2.26
N PHE A 80 -2.64 15.33 1.63
CA PHE A 80 -2.28 14.01 2.09
C PHE A 80 -0.76 13.78 2.06
N ASP A 81 -0.09 14.18 0.99
CA ASP A 81 1.36 14.05 0.86
C ASP A 81 2.09 14.94 1.86
N LYS A 82 1.70 16.22 1.98
CA LYS A 82 2.26 17.13 3.00
C LYS A 82 2.17 16.56 4.40
N ARG A 83 1.05 15.90 4.72
CA ARG A 83 0.89 15.23 6.01
C ARG A 83 1.86 14.06 6.17
N GLN A 84 2.03 13.23 5.15
CA GLN A 84 2.94 12.08 5.22
C GLN A 84 4.40 12.53 5.36
N ASP A 85 4.80 13.54 4.60
CA ASP A 85 6.16 14.13 4.68
C ASP A 85 6.45 14.64 6.08
N LYS A 86 5.49 15.34 6.69
CA LYS A 86 5.65 15.83 8.07
C LYS A 86 5.74 14.69 9.08
N LEU A 87 4.90 13.67 8.95
CA LEU A 87 4.95 12.51 9.83
C LEU A 87 6.29 11.79 9.74
N LEU A 88 6.84 11.66 8.53
CA LEU A 88 8.16 11.06 8.33
C LEU A 88 9.27 11.91 8.96
N ALA A 89 9.21 13.24 8.83
CA ALA A 89 10.18 14.14 9.44
C ALA A 89 10.20 14.05 10.98
N GLU A 90 9.09 13.65 11.59
CA GLU A 90 8.94 13.45 13.03
C GLU A 90 9.11 11.97 13.45
N ASP A 91 9.78 11.16 12.64
CA ASP A 91 10.06 9.73 12.88
C ASP A 91 8.78 8.85 13.04
N TYR A 92 7.66 9.25 12.47
CA TYR A 92 6.48 8.38 12.42
C TYR A 92 6.51 7.46 11.21
N GLN A 93 6.12 6.21 11.41
CA GLN A 93 5.92 5.31 10.30
C GLN A 93 4.73 5.78 9.46
N ILE A 94 4.95 5.87 8.16
CA ILE A 94 3.95 6.22 7.17
C ILE A 94 3.52 5.00 6.37
N PHE A 95 2.39 5.11 5.71
CA PHE A 95 2.03 4.14 4.70
C PHE A 95 2.87 4.32 3.45
N SER A 96 3.24 3.19 2.91
CA SER A 96 4.28 3.00 1.94
C SER A 96 4.19 3.91 0.72
N HIS A 97 3.16 4.03 0.06
CA HIS A 97 3.06 4.63 -1.28
C HIS A 97 2.57 6.08 -1.30
N ARG A 98 2.96 6.88 -0.32
CA ARG A 98 2.45 8.24 -0.10
C ARG A 98 3.47 9.35 -0.27
N LEU A 99 4.71 8.97 -0.41
CA LEU A 99 5.81 9.85 -0.71
C LEU A 99 6.21 9.72 -2.17
N HIS A 100 7.01 10.67 -2.62
CA HIS A 100 7.80 10.46 -3.80
C HIS A 100 8.61 9.18 -3.61
N TRP A 101 8.50 8.23 -4.53
CA TRP A 101 9.01 6.88 -4.39
C TRP A 101 10.49 6.77 -4.02
N HIS A 102 11.33 7.69 -4.53
CA HIS A 102 12.76 7.73 -4.25
C HIS A 102 13.10 8.15 -2.81
N GLU A 103 12.16 8.76 -2.10
CA GLU A 103 12.28 9.16 -0.70
C GLU A 103 11.61 8.17 0.25
N HIS A 104 11.03 7.11 -0.30
CA HIS A 104 10.31 6.14 0.49
C HIS A 104 11.28 5.30 1.35
N PRO A 105 11.02 5.15 2.67
CA PRO A 105 11.88 4.40 3.58
C PRO A 105 12.21 2.97 3.14
N PHE A 106 11.30 2.33 2.44
CA PHE A 106 11.53 1.01 1.85
C PHE A 106 12.70 1.02 0.86
N CYS A 107 12.82 2.07 0.05
CA CYS A 107 13.91 2.22 -0.91
C CYS A 107 15.25 2.35 -0.19
N ASP A 108 15.31 3.09 0.92
CA ASP A 108 16.51 3.20 1.75
C ASP A 108 16.94 1.86 2.35
N LEU A 109 15.99 1.07 2.84
CA LEU A 109 16.29 -0.27 3.35
C LEU A 109 16.76 -1.24 2.27
N MET A 110 16.27 -1.09 1.05
CA MET A 110 16.53 -2.04 -0.03
C MET A 110 17.70 -1.64 -0.94
N LYS A 111 18.24 -0.41 -0.83
CA LYS A 111 19.27 0.12 -1.74
C LYS A 111 20.52 -0.74 -1.86
N ASP A 112 20.94 -1.36 -0.75
CA ASP A 112 22.13 -2.19 -0.68
C ASP A 112 21.87 -3.68 -0.92
N VAL A 113 20.62 -4.07 -1.15
CA VAL A 113 20.24 -5.45 -1.45
C VAL A 113 20.47 -5.73 -2.93
N THR A 114 21.61 -6.31 -3.28
CA THR A 114 21.99 -6.60 -4.68
C THR A 114 21.57 -7.99 -5.14
N ASP A 115 21.41 -8.94 -4.22
CA ASP A 115 21.00 -10.31 -4.51
C ASP A 115 19.55 -10.36 -5.00
N PRO A 116 19.26 -10.83 -6.23
CA PRO A 116 17.91 -10.85 -6.81
C PRO A 116 16.91 -11.68 -5.99
N MET A 117 17.37 -12.81 -5.44
CA MET A 117 16.53 -13.66 -4.58
C MET A 117 16.14 -12.94 -3.30
N LYS A 118 17.09 -12.24 -2.66
CA LYS A 118 16.83 -11.48 -1.43
C LYS A 118 15.94 -10.26 -1.69
N ARG A 119 16.11 -9.55 -2.82
CA ARG A 119 15.21 -8.46 -3.24
C ARG A 119 13.78 -8.93 -3.24
N LEU A 120 13.53 -10.03 -3.90
CA LEU A 120 12.18 -10.60 -3.99
C LEU A 120 11.70 -11.14 -2.63
N TRP A 121 12.52 -11.89 -1.91
CA TRP A 121 12.16 -12.46 -0.63
C TRP A 121 11.77 -11.40 0.41
N TYR A 122 12.60 -10.39 0.60
CA TYR A 122 12.34 -9.30 1.55
C TYR A 122 11.08 -8.51 1.18
N THR A 123 10.92 -8.22 -0.10
CA THR A 123 9.72 -7.54 -0.61
C THR A 123 8.46 -8.38 -0.39
N LEU A 124 8.53 -9.69 -0.62
CA LEU A 124 7.41 -10.58 -0.35
C LEU A 124 7.07 -10.66 1.13
N VAL A 125 8.06 -10.80 2.01
CA VAL A 125 7.81 -10.78 3.47
C VAL A 125 7.10 -9.48 3.86
N PHE A 126 7.59 -8.33 3.41
CA PHE A 126 6.99 -7.04 3.69
C PHE A 126 5.54 -6.94 3.20
N SER A 127 5.29 -7.37 1.96
CA SER A 127 3.97 -7.32 1.34
C SER A 127 2.97 -8.29 1.98
N PHE A 128 3.43 -9.48 2.36
CA PHE A 128 2.57 -10.50 2.97
C PHE A 128 2.31 -10.26 4.47
N THR A 129 3.13 -9.43 5.11
CA THR A 129 2.90 -8.93 6.48
C THR A 129 2.17 -7.59 6.51
N ASN A 130 1.58 -7.19 5.40
CA ASN A 130 0.88 -5.91 5.27
C ASN A 130 1.74 -4.72 5.72
N GLU A 131 2.97 -4.69 5.22
CA GLU A 131 3.90 -3.58 5.45
C GLU A 131 4.43 -3.49 6.90
N HIS A 132 4.65 -4.65 7.52
CA HIS A 132 5.19 -4.67 8.86
C HIS A 132 6.70 -4.42 8.89
N TRP A 133 7.09 -3.20 9.23
CA TRP A 133 8.46 -2.72 9.21
C TRP A 133 9.38 -3.50 10.14
N GLY A 134 8.94 -3.80 11.35
CA GLY A 134 9.74 -4.57 12.32
C GLY A 134 10.17 -5.93 11.77
N THR A 135 9.25 -6.67 11.11
CA THR A 135 9.58 -7.96 10.49
C THR A 135 10.61 -7.80 9.36
N LEU A 136 10.43 -6.79 8.50
CA LEU A 136 11.36 -6.54 7.39
C LEU A 136 12.74 -6.19 7.90
N THR A 137 12.84 -5.29 8.85
CA THR A 137 14.12 -4.82 9.39
C THR A 137 14.87 -5.91 10.13
N MET A 138 14.16 -6.69 10.95
CA MET A 138 14.73 -7.85 11.62
C MET A 138 15.32 -8.83 10.60
N LEU A 139 14.60 -9.09 9.50
CA LEU A 139 15.07 -9.98 8.46
C LEU A 139 16.32 -9.44 7.75
N ILE A 140 16.37 -8.14 7.46
CA ILE A 140 17.51 -7.52 6.75
C ILE A 140 18.73 -7.41 7.65
N ASN A 141 18.57 -6.94 8.89
CA ASN A 141 19.69 -6.64 9.79
C ASN A 141 20.21 -7.87 10.53
N ASP A 142 19.30 -8.71 11.00
CA ASP A 142 19.62 -9.79 11.95
C ASP A 142 19.50 -11.18 11.32
N GLY A 143 18.86 -11.26 10.16
CA GLY A 143 18.73 -12.47 9.37
C GLY A 143 17.60 -13.41 9.79
N GLU A 144 17.51 -14.52 9.07
CA GLU A 144 16.41 -15.49 9.17
C GLU A 144 16.34 -16.17 10.55
N GLU A 145 17.47 -16.45 11.17
CA GLU A 145 17.52 -17.19 12.43
C GLU A 145 16.95 -16.37 13.60
N VAL A 146 17.18 -15.06 13.60
CA VAL A 146 16.60 -14.17 14.60
C VAL A 146 15.09 -14.07 14.40
N LEU A 147 14.62 -13.95 13.16
CA LEU A 147 13.21 -13.94 12.83
C LEU A 147 12.52 -15.26 13.26
N LYS A 148 13.15 -16.42 13.00
CA LYS A 148 12.65 -17.73 13.46
C LYS A 148 12.54 -17.81 14.98
N LYS A 149 13.58 -17.38 15.69
CA LYS A 149 13.58 -17.34 17.16
C LYS A 149 12.47 -16.43 17.66
N HIS A 150 12.35 -15.24 17.10
CA HIS A 150 11.32 -14.29 17.47
C HIS A 150 9.90 -14.89 17.34
N PHE A 151 9.58 -15.50 16.21
CA PHE A 151 8.27 -16.13 16.00
C PHE A 151 8.05 -17.37 16.88
N LYS A 152 9.12 -18.08 17.25
CA LYS A 152 9.02 -19.21 18.17
C LYS A 152 8.76 -18.78 19.61
N ASP A 153 9.49 -17.77 20.07
CA ASP A 153 9.47 -17.35 21.47
C ASP A 153 8.27 -16.42 21.77
N ASN A 154 7.82 -15.66 20.77
CA ASN A 154 6.72 -14.73 20.94
C ASN A 154 5.37 -15.36 20.53
N ARG A 155 4.61 -15.80 21.53
CA ARG A 155 3.28 -16.37 21.31
C ARG A 155 2.27 -15.36 20.74
N HIS A 156 2.54 -14.07 20.89
CA HIS A 156 1.70 -12.97 20.46
C HIS A 156 2.15 -12.35 19.15
N ALA A 157 3.25 -12.80 18.54
CA ALA A 157 3.74 -12.27 17.27
C ALA A 157 2.66 -12.22 16.17
N ARG A 158 1.68 -13.14 16.22
CA ARG A 158 0.54 -13.10 15.32
C ARG A 158 -0.38 -11.91 15.55
N ASN A 159 -0.54 -11.46 16.80
CA ASN A 159 -1.39 -10.32 17.14
C ASN A 159 -0.67 -8.99 16.89
N ASP A 160 0.66 -9.04 16.87
CA ASP A 160 1.53 -7.90 16.63
C ASP A 160 1.65 -7.61 15.13
N LEU A 161 1.45 -8.62 14.29
CA LEU A 161 1.39 -8.46 12.85
C LEU A 161 -0.02 -8.03 12.45
N PHE A 162 -0.11 -6.84 11.95
CA PHE A 162 -1.34 -6.13 11.66
C PHE A 162 -2.33 -6.92 10.81
N GLN A 163 -1.82 -7.56 9.77
CA GLN A 163 -2.53 -8.51 8.92
C GLN A 163 -1.49 -9.35 8.18
N ILE A 164 -1.60 -10.65 8.23
CA ILE A 164 -0.76 -11.54 7.43
C ILE A 164 -1.61 -12.22 6.37
N TYR A 165 -1.14 -12.18 5.14
CA TYR A 165 -1.71 -12.92 4.02
C TYR A 165 -1.02 -14.27 3.91
N TYR A 166 -1.75 -15.35 4.08
CA TYR A 166 -1.22 -16.72 4.06
C TYR A 166 -2.26 -17.72 3.57
N PRO A 167 -1.84 -18.90 3.11
CA PRO A 167 -2.76 -19.96 2.67
C PRO A 167 -3.63 -20.46 3.82
N LYS A 168 -4.90 -20.68 3.54
CA LYS A 168 -5.83 -21.21 4.54
C LYS A 168 -5.41 -22.64 4.96
N GLY A 169 -5.38 -22.90 6.27
CA GLY A 169 -5.04 -24.20 6.83
C GLY A 169 -3.56 -24.44 7.10
N THR A 170 -2.70 -23.44 6.85
CA THR A 170 -1.28 -23.47 7.25
C THR A 170 -1.07 -22.73 8.58
N ASP A 171 -0.01 -23.10 9.30
CA ASP A 171 0.45 -22.28 10.40
C ASP A 171 1.07 -20.99 9.85
N VAL A 172 0.59 -19.84 10.34
CA VAL A 172 0.98 -18.55 9.80
C VAL A 172 2.45 -18.23 10.05
N LYS A 173 2.99 -18.62 11.21
CA LYS A 173 4.38 -18.33 11.57
C LYS A 173 5.35 -19.18 10.75
N GLU A 174 5.04 -20.47 10.64
CA GLU A 174 5.82 -21.38 9.82
C GLU A 174 5.79 -20.94 8.36
N TRP A 175 4.60 -20.67 7.84
CA TRP A 175 4.47 -20.25 6.44
C TRP A 175 5.23 -18.96 6.14
N LEU A 176 5.18 -17.97 7.01
CA LEU A 176 5.88 -16.69 6.79
C LEU A 176 7.39 -16.86 6.68
N LEU A 177 7.96 -17.87 7.37
CA LEU A 177 9.39 -18.16 7.30
C LEU A 177 9.80 -18.84 5.99
N TRP A 178 8.96 -19.72 5.43
CA TRP A 178 9.35 -20.49 4.25
C TRP A 178 8.60 -20.08 2.97
N GLY A 179 7.35 -19.66 3.06
CA GLY A 179 6.50 -19.41 1.88
C GLY A 179 7.03 -18.32 0.97
N PRO A 180 7.27 -17.08 1.48
CA PRO A 180 7.87 -16.02 0.69
C PRO A 180 9.27 -16.33 0.19
N LYS A 181 10.10 -17.00 1.02
CA LYS A 181 11.46 -17.40 0.66
C LYS A 181 11.45 -18.41 -0.50
N ARG A 182 10.63 -19.44 -0.40
CA ARG A 182 10.49 -20.44 -1.46
C ARG A 182 9.97 -19.84 -2.77
N ALA A 183 9.08 -18.85 -2.68
CA ALA A 183 8.66 -18.11 -3.85
C ALA A 183 9.83 -17.33 -4.47
N ALA A 184 10.65 -16.68 -3.66
CA ALA A 184 11.83 -15.98 -4.12
C ALA A 184 12.85 -16.91 -4.77
N GLU A 185 13.14 -18.07 -4.16
CA GLU A 185 14.02 -19.10 -4.71
C GLU A 185 13.56 -19.62 -6.07
N LYS A 186 12.25 -19.77 -6.25
CA LYS A 186 11.66 -20.23 -7.52
C LYS A 186 11.69 -19.16 -8.62
N MET A 187 11.61 -17.90 -8.23
CA MET A 187 11.44 -16.79 -9.17
C MET A 187 12.68 -15.94 -9.37
N HIS A 188 13.77 -16.16 -8.60
CA HIS A 188 14.95 -15.30 -8.73
C HIS A 188 15.50 -15.24 -10.16
N HIS A 189 15.47 -16.34 -10.90
CA HIS A 189 15.90 -16.38 -12.28
C HIS A 189 15.07 -15.45 -13.21
N VAL A 190 13.82 -15.18 -12.83
CA VAL A 190 12.96 -14.24 -13.55
C VAL A 190 13.49 -12.82 -13.42
N LEU A 191 14.10 -12.49 -12.27
CA LEU A 191 14.71 -11.17 -12.04
C LEU A 191 16.14 -11.04 -12.58
N GLU A 192 16.83 -12.17 -12.80
CA GLU A 192 18.21 -12.16 -13.31
C GLU A 192 18.30 -12.06 -14.85
N ASN A 193 17.29 -12.56 -15.56
CA ASN A 193 17.29 -12.74 -17.00
C ASN A 193 16.19 -11.92 -17.68
N LEU A 194 16.11 -10.63 -17.34
CA LEU A 194 15.12 -9.75 -17.92
C LEU A 194 15.58 -9.17 -19.26
N ASP A 195 14.79 -9.37 -20.31
CA ASP A 195 14.95 -8.67 -21.58
C ASP A 195 14.47 -7.22 -21.50
N ARG A 196 13.52 -6.96 -20.60
CA ARG A 196 12.92 -5.66 -20.29
C ARG A 196 12.39 -5.65 -18.88
N PRO A 197 12.14 -4.48 -18.26
CA PRO A 197 11.36 -4.42 -17.03
C PRO A 197 9.98 -5.06 -17.20
N TYR A 198 9.52 -5.80 -16.20
CA TYR A 198 8.12 -6.24 -16.14
C TYR A 198 7.20 -5.06 -15.87
N THR A 199 5.96 -5.12 -16.34
CA THR A 199 4.93 -4.24 -15.81
C THR A 199 4.50 -4.71 -14.42
N MET A 200 3.98 -3.80 -13.59
CA MET A 200 3.55 -4.15 -12.23
C MET A 200 2.50 -5.27 -12.23
N MET A 201 1.53 -5.20 -13.15
CA MET A 201 0.48 -6.23 -13.22
C MET A 201 0.99 -7.56 -13.78
N GLU A 202 1.90 -7.53 -14.76
CA GLU A 202 2.53 -8.74 -15.29
C GLU A 202 3.24 -9.50 -14.16
N PHE A 203 4.09 -8.81 -13.41
CA PHE A 203 4.85 -9.44 -12.33
C PHE A 203 3.93 -9.92 -11.18
N ALA A 204 2.91 -9.12 -10.81
CA ALA A 204 1.92 -9.54 -9.83
C ALA A 204 1.18 -10.82 -10.25
N LYS A 205 0.88 -10.98 -11.53
CA LYS A 205 0.21 -12.17 -12.08
C LYS A 205 1.13 -13.40 -12.11
N ILE A 206 2.40 -13.23 -12.42
CA ILE A 206 3.40 -14.30 -12.33
C ILE A 206 3.46 -14.84 -10.90
N MET A 207 3.58 -13.94 -9.91
CA MET A 207 3.59 -14.33 -8.50
C MET A 207 2.26 -14.93 -8.05
N GLU A 208 1.12 -14.36 -8.46
CA GLU A 208 -0.21 -14.89 -8.14
C GLU A 208 -0.34 -16.35 -8.60
N LYS A 209 0.07 -16.63 -9.84
CA LYS A 209 0.05 -17.97 -10.41
C LYS A 209 0.87 -18.94 -9.55
N TYR A 210 2.10 -18.56 -9.25
CA TYR A 210 2.98 -19.39 -8.41
C TYR A 210 2.34 -19.71 -7.05
N PHE A 211 1.86 -18.69 -6.32
CA PHE A 211 1.27 -18.91 -5.00
C PHE A 211 0.00 -19.77 -5.05
N LYS A 212 -0.78 -19.69 -6.12
CA LYS A 212 -1.96 -20.53 -6.32
C LYS A 212 -1.61 -21.98 -6.60
N GLU A 213 -0.68 -22.21 -7.50
CA GLU A 213 -0.33 -23.53 -8.00
C GLU A 213 0.58 -24.30 -7.05
N ASP A 214 1.63 -23.66 -6.53
CA ASP A 214 2.66 -24.32 -5.71
C ASP A 214 2.41 -24.24 -4.20
N GLN A 215 1.64 -23.26 -3.74
CA GLN A 215 1.39 -23.06 -2.31
C GLN A 215 -0.09 -23.13 -1.92
N ASN A 216 -0.96 -23.48 -2.84
CA ASN A 216 -2.42 -23.58 -2.63
C ASN A 216 -3.03 -22.33 -1.97
N PHE A 217 -2.53 -21.17 -2.35
CA PHE A 217 -3.00 -19.91 -1.83
C PHE A 217 -4.16 -19.36 -2.68
N ARG A 218 -5.38 -19.46 -2.19
CA ARG A 218 -6.59 -19.17 -2.96
C ARG A 218 -6.67 -17.77 -3.57
N SER A 219 -6.20 -16.75 -2.88
CA SER A 219 -6.37 -15.34 -3.28
C SER A 219 -5.16 -14.47 -2.95
N PRO A 220 -3.97 -14.74 -3.52
CA PRO A 220 -2.74 -14.02 -3.20
C PRO A 220 -2.55 -12.72 -4.00
N LEU A 221 -3.46 -12.35 -4.90
CA LEU A 221 -3.25 -11.24 -5.83
C LEU A 221 -2.96 -9.91 -5.12
N TYR A 222 -3.62 -9.61 -4.00
CA TYR A 222 -3.40 -8.35 -3.29
C TYR A 222 -1.96 -8.22 -2.76
N PRO A 223 -1.42 -9.14 -1.96
CA PRO A 223 -0.02 -9.05 -1.54
C PRO A 223 0.96 -9.17 -2.72
N CYS A 224 0.64 -9.90 -3.79
CA CYS A 224 1.47 -9.93 -5.00
C CYS A 224 1.51 -8.56 -5.69
N LYS A 225 0.40 -7.83 -5.76
CA LYS A 225 0.39 -6.45 -6.26
C LYS A 225 1.23 -5.52 -5.39
N ASN A 226 1.13 -5.65 -4.07
CA ASN A 226 1.98 -4.87 -3.17
C ASN A 226 3.46 -5.20 -3.38
N ALA A 227 3.82 -6.47 -3.55
CA ALA A 227 5.21 -6.85 -3.85
C ALA A 227 5.70 -6.25 -5.17
N ALA A 228 4.90 -6.31 -6.23
CA ALA A 228 5.24 -5.68 -7.51
C ALA A 228 5.42 -4.17 -7.38
N ARG A 229 4.57 -3.51 -6.61
CA ARG A 229 4.63 -2.09 -6.28
C ARG A 229 5.94 -1.73 -5.57
N TYR A 230 6.31 -2.45 -4.52
CA TYR A 230 7.55 -2.19 -3.78
C TYR A 230 8.81 -2.48 -4.60
N LEU A 231 8.79 -3.51 -5.43
CA LEU A 231 9.88 -3.77 -6.36
C LEU A 231 9.99 -2.65 -7.41
N ALA A 232 8.87 -2.16 -7.93
CA ALA A 232 8.86 -1.01 -8.86
C ALA A 232 9.44 0.26 -8.22
N MET A 233 9.16 0.48 -6.92
CA MET A 233 9.71 1.62 -6.18
C MET A 233 11.22 1.50 -5.96
N ALA A 234 11.70 0.36 -5.49
CA ALA A 234 13.10 0.18 -5.13
C ALA A 234 13.99 -0.21 -6.33
N TYR A 235 13.41 -0.88 -7.32
CA TYR A 235 14.15 -1.43 -8.46
C TYR A 235 13.40 -1.19 -9.79
N PRO A 236 13.27 0.07 -10.24
CA PRO A 236 12.51 0.42 -11.45
C PRO A 236 13.08 -0.18 -12.73
N HIS A 237 14.34 -0.63 -12.71
CA HIS A 237 14.95 -1.38 -13.80
C HIS A 237 14.47 -2.84 -13.89
N LEU A 238 13.82 -3.36 -12.86
CA LEU A 238 13.21 -4.71 -12.84
C LEU A 238 11.72 -4.66 -13.11
N ILE A 239 11.03 -3.70 -12.52
CA ILE A 239 9.59 -3.52 -12.63
C ILE A 239 9.32 -2.05 -12.99
N ASP A 240 8.65 -1.83 -14.10
CA ASP A 240 8.33 -0.47 -14.57
C ASP A 240 7.22 0.15 -13.70
N PRO A 241 7.52 1.23 -12.96
CA PRO A 241 6.57 1.90 -12.09
C PRO A 241 5.52 2.74 -12.84
N GLU A 242 5.75 3.05 -14.10
CA GLU A 242 4.86 3.90 -14.92
C GLU A 242 3.84 3.07 -15.71
N THR A 243 3.48 1.90 -15.19
CA THR A 243 2.51 0.99 -15.80
C THR A 243 1.23 0.84 -14.98
N PRO A 244 0.09 0.52 -15.62
CA PRO A 244 -1.17 0.33 -14.91
C PRO A 244 -1.07 -0.71 -13.78
N LEU A 245 -1.61 -0.38 -12.62
CA LEU A 245 -1.80 -1.32 -11.52
C LEU A 245 -3.29 -1.40 -11.19
N TYR A 246 -3.89 -2.57 -11.41
CA TYR A 246 -5.30 -2.81 -11.12
C TYR A 246 -5.60 -2.70 -9.62
N GLY A 247 -6.46 -1.77 -9.24
CA GLY A 247 -6.74 -1.41 -7.87
C GLY A 247 -7.56 -2.44 -7.08
N GLY A 248 -7.61 -2.20 -5.77
CA GLY A 248 -8.50 -2.90 -4.84
C GLY A 248 -9.87 -2.26 -4.73
N THR A 249 -10.73 -2.84 -3.88
CA THR A 249 -12.10 -2.33 -3.65
C THR A 249 -12.14 -0.84 -3.27
N GLY A 250 -11.21 -0.40 -2.41
CA GLY A 250 -11.16 1.00 -1.98
C GLY A 250 -10.83 1.97 -3.12
N HIS A 251 -9.99 1.55 -4.05
CA HIS A 251 -9.71 2.30 -5.27
C HIS A 251 -10.98 2.52 -6.10
N PHE A 252 -11.75 1.47 -6.37
CA PHE A 252 -13.00 1.60 -7.13
C PHE A 252 -14.08 2.42 -6.41
N ASP A 253 -14.13 2.35 -5.08
CA ASP A 253 -14.98 3.21 -4.27
C ASP A 253 -14.55 4.70 -4.43
N GLY A 254 -13.25 4.97 -4.52
CA GLY A 254 -12.71 6.31 -4.79
C GLY A 254 -12.95 6.79 -6.21
N MET A 255 -12.72 5.95 -7.20
CA MET A 255 -13.02 6.26 -8.61
C MET A 255 -14.49 6.65 -8.80
N GLN A 256 -15.41 5.96 -8.09
CA GLN A 256 -16.82 6.34 -8.07
C GLN A 256 -17.03 7.74 -7.53
N GLN A 257 -16.29 8.18 -6.52
CA GLN A 257 -16.41 9.54 -5.99
C GLN A 257 -15.91 10.57 -7.01
N VAL A 258 -14.75 10.33 -7.60
CA VAL A 258 -14.09 11.24 -8.53
C VAL A 258 -14.86 11.38 -9.84
N PHE A 259 -15.35 10.28 -10.42
CA PHE A 259 -16.04 10.29 -11.73
C PHE A 259 -17.57 10.33 -11.63
N SER A 260 -18.13 10.20 -10.45
CA SER A 260 -19.59 10.13 -10.21
C SER A 260 -20.32 9.06 -11.03
N GLY A 261 -19.58 8.06 -11.50
CA GLY A 261 -20.11 6.96 -12.31
C GLY A 261 -20.51 5.74 -11.48
N ALA A 262 -20.86 4.66 -12.16
CA ALA A 262 -21.12 3.39 -11.51
C ALA A 262 -19.83 2.76 -10.98
N ASN A 263 -19.88 2.21 -9.77
CA ASN A 263 -18.77 1.42 -9.25
C ASN A 263 -18.59 0.14 -10.09
N VAL A 264 -17.41 -0.03 -10.65
CA VAL A 264 -17.08 -1.15 -11.54
C VAL A 264 -16.28 -2.26 -10.84
N ASN A 265 -16.11 -2.19 -9.53
CA ASN A 265 -15.44 -3.22 -8.75
C ASN A 265 -16.05 -4.60 -9.02
N GLY A 266 -15.18 -5.58 -9.30
CA GLY A 266 -15.57 -6.95 -9.62
C GLY A 266 -16.20 -7.16 -11.02
N LYS A 267 -16.33 -6.09 -11.82
CA LYS A 267 -16.86 -6.17 -13.19
C LYS A 267 -15.76 -6.07 -14.25
N VAL A 268 -14.61 -5.50 -13.88
CA VAL A 268 -13.45 -5.32 -14.76
C VAL A 268 -12.87 -6.69 -15.12
N LYS A 269 -12.77 -6.96 -16.43
CA LYS A 269 -12.09 -8.15 -16.96
C LYS A 269 -10.95 -7.70 -17.85
N TYR A 270 -9.78 -8.26 -17.61
CA TYR A 270 -8.56 -7.95 -18.34
C TYR A 270 -7.63 -9.14 -18.41
N THR A 271 -6.75 -9.13 -19.37
CA THR A 271 -5.59 -10.01 -19.44
C THR A 271 -4.30 -9.20 -19.56
N ILE A 272 -3.17 -9.84 -19.37
CA ILE A 272 -1.86 -9.25 -19.57
C ILE A 272 -1.28 -9.85 -20.85
N GLY A 273 -0.93 -8.99 -21.79
CA GLY A 273 -0.36 -9.38 -23.07
C GLY A 273 1.08 -9.86 -22.95
N LYS A 274 1.66 -10.28 -24.07
CA LYS A 274 3.01 -10.87 -24.11
C LYS A 274 4.12 -9.89 -23.70
N ASN A 275 3.89 -8.60 -23.92
CA ASN A 275 4.85 -7.54 -23.55
C ASN A 275 4.47 -6.87 -22.22
N GLY A 276 3.57 -7.48 -21.45
CA GLY A 276 3.11 -6.95 -20.16
C GLY A 276 2.01 -5.89 -20.26
N GLU A 277 1.51 -5.58 -21.46
CA GLU A 277 0.47 -4.60 -21.68
C GLU A 277 -0.86 -5.04 -21.02
N PHE A 278 -1.56 -4.06 -20.43
CA PHE A 278 -2.90 -4.28 -19.89
C PHE A 278 -3.92 -4.29 -21.04
N ILE A 279 -4.58 -5.42 -21.25
CA ILE A 279 -5.58 -5.62 -22.32
C ILE A 279 -6.96 -5.69 -21.67
N ALA A 280 -7.80 -4.69 -21.94
CA ALA A 280 -9.18 -4.67 -21.51
C ALA A 280 -10.01 -5.71 -22.29
N GLU A 281 -10.73 -6.58 -21.59
CA GLU A 281 -11.57 -7.63 -22.18
C GLU A 281 -13.07 -7.25 -22.15
N ASN A 282 -13.42 -6.14 -21.53
CA ASN A 282 -14.80 -5.66 -21.51
C ASN A 282 -14.87 -4.14 -21.29
N LYS A 283 -16.04 -3.57 -21.57
CA LYS A 283 -16.31 -2.13 -21.39
C LYS A 283 -16.01 -1.56 -20.00
N TYR A 284 -16.04 -2.38 -18.97
CA TYR A 284 -15.71 -1.92 -17.60
C TYR A 284 -14.21 -1.79 -17.40
N ALA A 285 -13.42 -2.62 -18.06
CA ALA A 285 -11.97 -2.49 -18.07
C ALA A 285 -11.52 -1.31 -18.92
N GLU A 286 -12.15 -1.09 -20.08
CA GLU A 286 -11.93 0.08 -20.93
C GLU A 286 -12.23 1.36 -20.15
N LEU A 287 -13.41 1.44 -19.53
CA LEU A 287 -13.80 2.59 -18.72
C LEU A 287 -12.81 2.85 -17.56
N TRP A 288 -12.41 1.80 -16.85
CA TRP A 288 -11.45 1.95 -15.76
C TRP A 288 -10.10 2.48 -16.24
N LEU A 289 -9.60 1.96 -17.36
CA LEU A 289 -8.33 2.37 -17.93
C LEU A 289 -8.39 3.84 -18.38
N GLU A 290 -9.45 4.24 -19.13
CA GLU A 290 -9.70 5.61 -19.54
C GLU A 290 -9.74 6.59 -18.35
N GLN A 291 -10.45 6.21 -17.29
CA GLN A 291 -10.52 7.02 -16.07
C GLN A 291 -9.16 7.16 -15.38
N MET A 292 -8.39 6.09 -15.31
CA MET A 292 -7.04 6.13 -14.75
C MET A 292 -6.12 7.01 -15.60
N GLU A 293 -6.13 6.85 -16.92
CA GLU A 293 -5.35 7.68 -17.85
C GLU A 293 -5.72 9.16 -17.72
N THR A 294 -7.02 9.45 -17.55
CA THR A 294 -7.50 10.82 -17.33
C THR A 294 -6.85 11.43 -16.08
N LEU A 295 -6.82 10.72 -14.96
CA LEU A 295 -6.21 11.23 -13.71
C LEU A 295 -4.68 11.30 -13.79
N VAL A 296 -4.04 10.27 -14.36
CA VAL A 296 -2.59 10.19 -14.52
C VAL A 296 -2.06 11.36 -15.36
N ASN A 297 -2.76 11.70 -16.45
CA ASN A 297 -2.36 12.75 -17.39
C ASN A 297 -3.02 14.11 -17.13
N HIS A 298 -3.78 14.24 -16.04
CA HIS A 298 -4.48 15.49 -15.76
C HIS A 298 -3.52 16.65 -15.49
N PRO A 299 -3.73 17.85 -16.05
CA PRO A 299 -2.82 18.99 -15.88
C PRO A 299 -2.61 19.42 -14.42
N LYS A 300 -3.60 19.20 -13.56
CA LYS A 300 -3.55 19.51 -12.13
C LYS A 300 -2.99 18.36 -11.28
N ASN A 301 -2.59 17.25 -11.89
CA ASN A 301 -2.02 16.14 -11.14
C ASN A 301 -0.69 16.56 -10.51
N PRO A 302 -0.57 16.64 -9.18
CA PRO A 302 0.63 17.10 -8.51
C PRO A 302 1.77 16.06 -8.54
N MET A 303 1.48 14.82 -8.95
CA MET A 303 2.43 13.72 -8.94
C MET A 303 3.38 13.80 -10.13
N THR A 304 4.68 13.78 -9.85
CA THR A 304 5.72 13.90 -10.87
C THR A 304 6.25 12.56 -11.37
N SER A 305 6.05 11.49 -10.58
CA SER A 305 6.51 10.13 -10.89
C SER A 305 5.55 9.08 -10.33
N GLN A 306 5.64 7.86 -10.84
CA GLN A 306 4.81 6.71 -10.44
C GLN A 306 3.32 7.04 -10.36
N LYS A 307 2.85 7.77 -11.34
CA LYS A 307 1.51 8.34 -11.32
C LYS A 307 0.42 7.28 -11.20
N TRP A 308 0.55 6.16 -11.89
CA TRP A 308 -0.41 5.05 -11.83
C TRP A 308 -0.57 4.50 -10.42
N LEU A 309 0.55 4.26 -9.77
CA LEU A 309 0.61 3.75 -8.42
C LEU A 309 -0.01 4.74 -7.43
N ASN A 310 0.41 6.00 -7.52
CA ASN A 310 -0.08 7.05 -6.64
C ASN A 310 -1.57 7.31 -6.80
N ILE A 311 -2.09 7.36 -8.01
CA ILE A 311 -3.53 7.53 -8.26
C ILE A 311 -4.34 6.35 -7.72
N GLU A 312 -3.86 5.11 -7.94
CA GLU A 312 -4.54 3.91 -7.41
C GLU A 312 -4.73 4.01 -5.89
N ASP A 313 -3.70 4.40 -5.20
CA ASP A 313 -3.73 4.50 -3.75
C ASP A 313 -4.53 5.70 -3.25
N LYS A 314 -4.25 6.88 -3.79
CA LYS A 314 -4.90 8.11 -3.36
C LYS A 314 -6.41 8.08 -3.58
N THR A 315 -6.91 7.46 -4.62
CA THR A 315 -8.35 7.24 -4.77
C THR A 315 -8.94 6.39 -3.64
N CYS A 316 -8.21 5.35 -3.20
CA CYS A 316 -8.63 4.55 -2.05
C CYS A 316 -8.72 5.37 -0.77
N PHE A 317 -7.76 6.26 -0.52
CA PHE A 317 -7.76 7.12 0.66
C PHE A 317 -8.75 8.27 0.54
N PHE A 318 -8.93 8.82 -0.63
CA PHE A 318 -9.95 9.84 -0.90
C PHE A 318 -11.35 9.35 -0.52
N TYR A 319 -11.71 8.14 -0.96
CA TYR A 319 -12.96 7.53 -0.51
C TYR A 319 -13.06 7.40 1.01
N LYS A 320 -11.99 6.93 1.66
CA LYS A 320 -11.98 6.78 3.12
C LYS A 320 -12.17 8.11 3.82
N HIS A 321 -11.54 9.16 3.30
CA HIS A 321 -11.62 10.50 3.83
C HIS A 321 -13.05 11.06 3.72
N ILE A 322 -13.67 11.00 2.53
CA ILE A 322 -15.05 11.42 2.34
C ILE A 322 -16.00 10.61 3.23
N ALA A 323 -15.82 9.30 3.33
CA ALA A 323 -16.66 8.44 4.16
C ALA A 323 -16.54 8.76 5.66
N ILE A 324 -15.40 9.29 6.10
CA ILE A 324 -15.22 9.81 7.48
C ILE A 324 -15.97 11.13 7.65
N SER A 325 -15.86 12.05 6.71
CA SER A 325 -16.57 13.34 6.77
C SER A 325 -18.09 13.18 6.77
N HIS A 326 -18.59 12.11 6.15
CA HIS A 326 -20.02 11.74 6.18
C HIS A 326 -20.40 10.83 7.36
N GLY A 327 -19.52 10.62 8.34
CA GLY A 327 -19.80 9.78 9.51
C GLY A 327 -20.00 8.28 9.22
N VAL A 328 -19.75 7.84 7.98
CA VAL A 328 -19.89 6.43 7.56
C VAL A 328 -18.73 5.57 8.06
N LYS A 329 -17.57 6.17 8.29
CA LYS A 329 -16.39 5.52 8.87
C LYS A 329 -15.88 6.29 10.06
N SER A 330 -15.45 5.56 11.10
CA SER A 330 -14.81 6.18 12.25
C SER A 330 -13.34 6.47 11.94
N PRO A 331 -12.85 7.70 12.20
CA PRO A 331 -11.43 8.01 12.08
C PRO A 331 -10.57 7.09 12.95
N THR A 332 -11.02 6.81 14.17
CA THR A 332 -10.27 6.05 15.19
C THR A 332 -9.97 4.61 14.83
N LYS A 333 -10.74 4.01 13.93
CA LYS A 333 -10.50 2.63 13.48
C LYS A 333 -9.49 2.53 12.33
N ARG A 334 -9.04 3.65 11.75
CA ARG A 334 -8.29 3.66 10.50
C ARG A 334 -7.18 4.69 10.43
N ILE A 335 -6.75 5.18 11.56
CA ILE A 335 -5.53 5.95 11.69
C ILE A 335 -4.43 5.08 12.34
N PRO A 336 -4.26 3.85 11.91
CA PRO A 336 -3.08 3.08 12.24
C PRO A 336 -1.91 3.52 11.37
N TYR A 337 -1.92 4.75 10.93
CA TYR A 337 -1.00 5.14 9.89
C TYR A 337 0.14 5.96 10.45
N THR A 338 0.09 6.23 11.72
CA THR A 338 1.17 6.82 12.49
C THR A 338 1.78 5.75 13.37
N TRP A 339 2.66 4.97 12.82
CA TRP A 339 3.53 4.12 13.61
C TRP A 339 4.64 5.02 14.15
N ILE A 340 4.96 4.88 15.42
CA ILE A 340 6.16 5.46 15.99
C ILE A 340 7.28 4.46 15.68
N PHE A 341 8.31 4.92 14.97
CA PHE A 341 9.51 4.12 14.83
C PHE A 341 10.13 3.93 16.22
N PRO A 342 10.60 2.74 16.58
CA PRO A 342 11.48 2.59 17.73
C PRO A 342 12.68 3.53 17.57
N GLU A 343 13.15 4.13 18.67
CA GLU A 343 14.31 5.05 18.63
C GLU A 343 15.55 4.45 17.94
N SER A 344 15.66 3.14 18.02
CA SER A 344 16.69 2.34 17.36
C SER A 344 16.53 2.25 15.83
N PHE A 345 15.43 2.71 15.28
CA PHE A 345 15.05 2.64 13.87
C PHE A 345 15.02 4.02 13.22
N SER A 346 15.75 4.96 13.77
CA SER A 346 15.85 6.29 13.19
C SER A 346 16.36 6.19 11.75
N LEU A 347 15.56 6.65 10.80
CA LEU A 347 15.99 6.91 9.43
C LEU A 347 16.83 8.19 9.34
N LYS A 348 17.33 8.70 10.48
CA LYS A 348 18.18 9.88 10.49
C LYS A 348 19.35 9.61 9.56
N LYS A 349 19.35 10.35 8.48
CA LYS A 349 20.53 10.53 7.67
C LYS A 349 21.59 11.17 8.56
N ASP A 350 22.66 10.43 8.88
CA ASP A 350 23.89 11.03 9.40
C ASP A 350 24.47 12.02 8.38
#